data_2b1416d4ba96807295eec7f8be1e974f
#
_entry.id   2b1416d4ba96807295eec7f8be1e974f
#
_cell.length_a   1.000
_cell.length_b   1.000
_cell.length_c   1.000
_cell.angle_alpha   90.00
_cell.angle_beta   90.00
_cell.angle_gamma   90.00
#
_symmetry.space_group_name_H-M   'P 1'
#
loop_
_entity.id
_entity.type
_entity.pdbx_description
1 polymer ?
#
loop_
_entity_poly.entity_id
_entity_poly.type
_entity_poly.pdbx_seq_one_letter_code
_entity_poly.pdbx_strand_id
1 'polypeptide(L)'
;EDFDAATADEQLWVAECDGQPVGFAAVWTADNFLHHLFVDPDWQGKHIGSALLAQVERSFTASGTLKCLMENKNALRFYQRHGWTIEAQGASPEGRYWLMRSPRP
;
A
#
# COMPACT_ATOMS: atom_id res chain seq x y z
N GLU A 1 25.91 1.93 5.35
CA GLU A 1 25.69 0.49 5.26
C GLU A 1 24.75 0.17 4.13
N ASP A 2 24.94 -0.97 3.49
CA ASP A 2 24.18 -1.33 2.30
C ASP A 2 22.68 -1.36 2.55
N PHE A 3 22.30 -1.88 3.69
CA PHE A 3 20.90 -1.97 4.02
C PHE A 3 20.27 -0.58 4.11
N ASP A 4 20.94 0.33 4.77
CA ASP A 4 20.43 1.69 4.89
C ASP A 4 20.33 2.36 3.54
N ALA A 5 21.34 2.17 2.70
CA ALA A 5 21.30 2.73 1.36
C ALA A 5 20.15 2.16 0.56
N ALA A 6 19.90 0.85 0.69
CA ALA A 6 18.83 0.22 -0.08
C ALA A 6 17.46 0.73 0.34
N THR A 7 17.32 1.19 1.58
CA THR A 7 16.02 1.66 2.07
C THR A 7 15.89 3.18 2.06
N ALA A 8 16.88 3.89 1.50
CA ALA A 8 16.85 5.35 1.51
C ALA A 8 15.62 5.90 0.79
N ASP A 9 15.18 5.23 -0.28
CA ASP A 9 14.02 5.67 -1.07
C ASP A 9 12.77 4.91 -0.70
N GLU A 10 12.83 4.06 0.31
CA GLU A 10 11.70 3.28 0.73
C GLU A 10 11.35 3.61 2.16
N GLN A 11 10.08 3.85 2.42
CA GLN A 11 9.62 4.10 3.77
C GLN A 11 8.68 3.00 4.21
N LEU A 12 8.89 2.54 5.45
CA LEU A 12 8.08 1.48 6.03
C LEU A 12 7.34 2.01 7.24
N TRP A 13 6.08 1.65 7.32
CA TRP A 13 5.29 1.85 8.54
C TRP A 13 4.85 0.49 9.04
N VAL A 14 4.97 0.27 10.33
CA VAL A 14 4.60 -0.98 10.97
C VAL A 14 3.51 -0.69 11.97
N ALA A 15 2.40 -1.42 11.87
CA ALA A 15 1.34 -1.36 12.86
C ALA A 15 1.63 -2.40 13.92
N GLU A 16 1.59 -2.00 15.19
CA GLU A 16 1.84 -2.90 16.31
C GLU A 16 0.65 -2.92 17.24
N CYS A 17 0.42 -4.07 17.83
CA CYS A 17 -0.60 -4.24 18.84
C CYS A 17 0.00 -5.07 19.95
N ASP A 18 0.02 -4.51 21.17
CA ASP A 18 0.62 -5.17 22.34
C ASP A 18 2.07 -5.58 22.08
N GLY A 19 2.79 -4.74 21.36
CA GLY A 19 4.19 -4.99 21.07
C GLY A 19 4.45 -5.96 19.94
N GLN A 20 3.41 -6.45 19.28
CA GLN A 20 3.56 -7.35 18.14
C GLN A 20 3.25 -6.65 16.83
N PRO A 21 4.07 -6.85 15.81
CA PRO A 21 3.73 -6.30 14.49
C PRO A 21 2.54 -7.07 13.90
N VAL A 22 1.53 -6.34 13.47
CA VAL A 22 0.31 -6.92 12.93
C VAL A 22 0.04 -6.49 11.50
N GLY A 23 0.86 -5.60 10.97
CA GLY A 23 0.74 -5.17 9.59
C GLY A 23 1.84 -4.20 9.22
N PHE A 24 2.02 -3.99 7.92
CA PHE A 24 3.02 -3.01 7.47
C PHE A 24 2.63 -2.45 6.11
N ALA A 25 3.21 -1.29 5.80
CA ALA A 25 3.09 -0.67 4.49
C ALA A 25 4.47 -0.21 4.04
N ALA A 26 4.77 -0.37 2.76
CA ALA A 26 6.05 0.04 2.19
C ALA A 26 5.80 0.91 0.96
N VAL A 27 6.46 2.06 0.92
CA VAL A 27 6.28 3.06 -0.12
C VAL A 27 7.63 3.43 -0.72
N TRP A 28 7.69 3.43 -2.05
CA TRP A 28 8.81 4.04 -2.76
C TRP A 28 8.56 5.55 -2.77
N THR A 29 9.30 6.29 -1.96
CA THR A 29 9.00 7.69 -1.74
C THR A 29 9.24 8.56 -2.96
N ALA A 30 10.24 8.21 -3.78
CA ALA A 30 10.55 9.00 -4.97
C ALA A 30 9.38 9.05 -5.95
N ASP A 31 8.61 7.96 -6.02
CA ASP A 31 7.53 7.84 -6.99
C ASP A 31 6.14 7.92 -6.35
N ASN A 32 6.07 8.11 -5.04
CA ASN A 32 4.80 8.04 -4.31
C ASN A 32 4.07 6.74 -4.66
N PHE A 33 4.78 5.63 -4.60
CA PHE A 33 4.26 4.34 -5.01
C PHE A 33 4.16 3.40 -3.82
N LEU A 34 2.92 2.98 -3.51
CA LEU A 34 2.67 2.01 -2.46
C LEU A 34 2.89 0.61 -3.03
N HIS A 35 3.99 -0.04 -2.64
CA HIS A 35 4.28 -1.35 -3.23
C HIS A 35 3.96 -2.52 -2.31
N HIS A 36 3.69 -2.26 -1.03
CA HIS A 36 3.21 -3.32 -0.13
C HIS A 36 2.28 -2.74 0.92
N LEU A 37 1.18 -3.43 1.14
CA LEU A 37 0.28 -3.17 2.27
C LEU A 37 -0.18 -4.52 2.75
N PHE A 38 0.19 -4.88 3.96
CA PHE A 38 -0.11 -6.19 4.52
C PHE A 38 -0.69 -6.05 5.91
N VAL A 39 -1.72 -6.83 6.20
CA VAL A 39 -2.28 -6.95 7.55
C VAL A 39 -2.37 -8.42 7.86
N ASP A 40 -1.88 -8.82 9.03
CA ASP A 40 -1.97 -10.19 9.50
C ASP A 40 -3.42 -10.65 9.42
N PRO A 41 -3.70 -11.84 8.85
CA PRO A 41 -5.08 -12.30 8.71
C PRO A 41 -5.87 -12.33 10.03
N ASP A 42 -5.20 -12.61 11.15
CA ASP A 42 -5.86 -12.62 12.45
C ASP A 42 -6.27 -11.22 12.91
N TRP A 43 -5.76 -10.19 12.26
CA TRP A 43 -6.01 -8.80 12.65
C TRP A 43 -6.79 -8.03 11.59
N GLN A 44 -7.23 -8.69 10.55
CA GLN A 44 -8.06 -8.04 9.54
C GLN A 44 -9.44 -7.75 10.12
N GLY A 45 -10.10 -6.72 9.55
CA GLY A 45 -11.38 -6.30 10.06
C GLY A 45 -11.31 -5.38 11.26
N LYS A 46 -10.11 -4.97 11.68
CA LYS A 46 -9.92 -4.12 12.84
C LYS A 46 -9.41 -2.73 12.44
N HIS A 47 -9.57 -2.36 11.17
CA HIS A 47 -9.22 -1.04 10.64
C HIS A 47 -7.71 -0.76 10.62
N ILE A 48 -6.89 -1.80 10.76
CA ILE A 48 -5.43 -1.62 10.71
C ILE A 48 -5.00 -1.23 9.30
N GLY A 49 -5.56 -1.88 8.28
CA GLY A 49 -5.26 -1.54 6.90
C GLY A 49 -5.63 -0.11 6.57
N SER A 50 -6.78 0.35 7.08
CA SER A 50 -7.22 1.74 6.86
C SER A 50 -6.26 2.72 7.50
N ALA A 51 -5.78 2.43 8.71
CA ALA A 51 -4.84 3.31 9.40
C ALA A 51 -3.50 3.37 8.67
N LEU A 52 -3.02 2.21 8.21
CA LEU A 52 -1.78 2.17 7.44
C LEU A 52 -1.92 2.95 6.13
N LEU A 53 -3.04 2.76 5.43
CA LEU A 53 -3.26 3.46 4.17
C LEU A 53 -3.34 4.97 4.38
N ALA A 54 -3.99 5.41 5.46
CA ALA A 54 -4.05 6.84 5.78
C ALA A 54 -2.65 7.40 6.01
N GLN A 55 -1.80 6.65 6.70
CA GLN A 55 -0.42 7.07 6.93
C GLN A 55 0.35 7.17 5.62
N VAL A 56 0.15 6.19 4.73
CA VAL A 56 0.77 6.20 3.42
C VAL A 56 0.36 7.45 2.64
N GLU A 57 -0.94 7.75 2.62
CA GLU A 57 -1.45 8.89 1.87
C GLU A 57 -0.90 10.20 2.41
N ARG A 58 -0.73 10.30 3.71
CA ARG A 58 -0.14 11.51 4.31
C ARG A 58 1.32 11.70 3.92
N SER A 59 2.01 10.62 3.57
CA SER A 59 3.42 10.71 3.19
C SER A 59 3.62 11.14 1.74
N PHE A 60 2.58 11.06 0.91
CA PHE A 60 2.71 11.40 -0.50
C PHE A 60 2.91 12.89 -0.69
N THR A 61 3.83 13.24 -1.58
CA THR A 61 4.08 14.64 -1.93
C THR A 61 3.28 15.07 -3.15
N ALA A 62 2.69 14.10 -3.86
CA ALA A 62 1.82 14.31 -5.00
C ALA A 62 0.89 13.11 -5.03
N SER A 63 0.10 12.95 -6.08
CA SER A 63 -0.77 11.79 -6.14
C SER A 63 0.07 10.51 -6.20
N GLY A 64 -0.41 9.48 -5.55
CA GLY A 64 0.31 8.21 -5.49
C GLY A 64 -0.35 7.14 -6.33
N THR A 65 0.38 6.05 -6.53
CA THR A 65 -0.12 4.92 -7.29
C THR A 65 0.16 3.62 -6.55
N LEU A 66 -0.56 2.58 -6.93
CA LEU A 66 -0.29 1.22 -6.50
C LEU A 66 -0.72 0.25 -7.59
N LYS A 67 -0.24 -0.98 -7.49
CA LYS A 67 -0.67 -2.06 -8.37
C LYS A 67 -1.44 -3.06 -7.54
N CYS A 68 -2.66 -3.38 -7.98
CA CYS A 68 -3.52 -4.32 -7.29
C CYS A 68 -3.82 -5.48 -8.25
N LEU A 69 -3.42 -6.68 -7.88
CA LEU A 69 -3.67 -7.84 -8.73
C LEU A 69 -5.18 -7.99 -8.97
N MET A 70 -5.55 -8.27 -10.21
CA MET A 70 -6.96 -8.36 -10.57
C MET A 70 -7.69 -9.47 -9.84
N GLU A 71 -6.98 -10.54 -9.52
CA GLU A 71 -7.60 -11.65 -8.80
C GLU A 71 -7.86 -11.33 -7.34
N ASN A 72 -7.22 -10.30 -6.80
CA ASN A 72 -7.41 -9.91 -5.40
C ASN A 72 -8.58 -8.93 -5.29
N LYS A 73 -9.79 -9.47 -5.37
CA LYS A 73 -10.98 -8.62 -5.40
C LYS A 73 -11.25 -7.92 -4.08
N ASN A 74 -10.84 -8.54 -2.98
CA ASN A 74 -11.00 -7.91 -1.66
C ASN A 74 -10.12 -6.67 -1.54
N ALA A 75 -8.88 -6.75 -2.04
CA ALA A 75 -8.00 -5.60 -2.00
C ALA A 75 -8.52 -4.50 -2.90
N LEU A 76 -9.02 -4.84 -4.09
CA LEU A 76 -9.57 -3.84 -5.00
C LEU A 76 -10.72 -3.08 -4.32
N ARG A 77 -11.65 -3.81 -3.70
CA ARG A 77 -12.77 -3.16 -3.00
C ARG A 77 -12.28 -2.29 -1.85
N PHE A 78 -11.26 -2.75 -1.14
CA PHE A 78 -10.69 -1.98 -0.04
C PHE A 78 -10.16 -0.64 -0.53
N TYR A 79 -9.35 -0.65 -1.59
CA TYR A 79 -8.79 0.60 -2.11
C TYR A 79 -9.89 1.50 -2.67
N GLN A 80 -10.86 0.92 -3.36
CA GLN A 80 -11.96 1.73 -3.93
C GLN A 80 -12.80 2.38 -2.83
N ARG A 81 -13.03 1.68 -1.73
CA ARG A 81 -13.74 2.27 -0.60
C ARG A 81 -13.00 3.47 -0.02
N HIS A 82 -11.68 3.48 -0.16
CA HIS A 82 -10.86 4.58 0.34
C HIS A 82 -10.60 5.64 -0.73
N GLY A 83 -11.32 5.59 -1.83
CA GLY A 83 -11.27 6.64 -2.83
C GLY A 83 -10.26 6.45 -3.93
N TRP A 84 -9.52 5.33 -3.93
CA TRP A 84 -8.58 5.05 -5.02
C TRP A 84 -9.35 4.63 -6.27
N THR A 85 -8.84 5.03 -7.43
CA THR A 85 -9.50 4.77 -8.70
C THR A 85 -8.58 3.99 -9.63
N ILE A 86 -9.20 3.18 -10.49
CA ILE A 86 -8.45 2.44 -11.51
C ILE A 86 -8.03 3.41 -12.61
N GLU A 87 -6.74 3.44 -12.92
CA GLU A 87 -6.20 4.31 -13.95
C GLU A 87 -5.82 3.54 -15.20
N ALA A 88 -5.29 2.33 -15.05
CA ALA A 88 -4.80 1.56 -16.16
C ALA A 88 -4.72 0.10 -15.74
N GLN A 89 -4.30 -0.76 -16.64
CA GLN A 89 -4.06 -2.16 -16.32
C GLN A 89 -2.75 -2.59 -16.95
N GLY A 90 -2.16 -3.64 -16.38
CA GLY A 90 -0.92 -4.18 -16.89
C GLY A 90 -0.78 -5.63 -16.52
N ALA A 91 0.37 -6.20 -16.80
CA ALA A 91 0.66 -7.59 -16.49
C ALA A 91 2.03 -7.68 -15.84
N SER A 92 2.15 -8.59 -14.89
CA SER A 92 3.39 -8.86 -14.18
C SER A 92 3.55 -10.37 -14.06
N PRO A 93 4.73 -10.84 -13.59
CA PRO A 93 4.90 -12.28 -13.37
C PRO A 93 3.85 -12.89 -12.44
N GLU A 94 3.31 -12.10 -11.51
CA GLU A 94 2.29 -12.58 -10.58
C GLU A 94 0.89 -12.61 -11.20
N GLY A 95 0.68 -11.94 -12.34
CA GLY A 95 -0.61 -11.90 -12.99
C GLY A 95 -0.95 -10.49 -13.45
N ARG A 96 -2.17 -10.35 -13.92
CA ARG A 96 -2.63 -9.04 -14.38
C ARG A 96 -3.02 -8.19 -13.19
N TYR A 97 -2.85 -6.86 -13.33
CA TYR A 97 -3.10 -5.94 -12.23
C TYR A 97 -3.80 -4.68 -12.73
N TRP A 98 -4.44 -4.00 -11.77
CA TRP A 98 -4.95 -2.66 -11.95
C TRP A 98 -3.92 -1.68 -11.43
N LEU A 99 -3.58 -0.65 -12.22
CA LEU A 99 -2.83 0.48 -11.70
C LEU A 99 -3.84 1.45 -11.13
N MET A 100 -3.69 1.77 -9.84
CA MET A 100 -4.66 2.60 -9.16
C MET A 100 -4.03 3.91 -8.73
N ARG A 101 -4.83 4.95 -8.69
CA ARG A 101 -4.40 6.31 -8.33
C ARG A 101 -5.07 6.72 -7.03
N SER A 102 -4.31 7.39 -6.17
CA SER A 102 -4.82 7.85 -4.88
C SER A 102 -5.86 8.96 -5.07
N PRO A 103 -6.74 9.16 -4.06
CA PRO A 103 -7.81 10.16 -4.18
C PRO A 103 -7.31 11.58 -4.15
N ARG A 104 -6.05 11.80 -3.78
CA ARG A 104 -5.50 13.14 -3.71
C ARG A 104 -4.40 13.35 -4.72
N PRO A 105 -4.32 14.58 -5.27
CA PRO A 105 -3.19 14.92 -6.12
C PRO A 105 -1.88 14.94 -5.36
#